data_c0bab8a72f350165ffe197c32f76ca87
#
_entry.id   c0bab8a72f350165ffe197c32f76ca87
#
_cell.length_a   1.000
_cell.length_b   1.000
_cell.length_c   1.000
_cell.angle_alpha   90.00
_cell.angle_beta   90.00
_cell.angle_gamma   90.00
#
_symmetry.space_group_name_H-M   'P 1'
#
loop_
_entity.id
_entity.type
_entity.pdbx_description
1 polymer ?
#
loop_
_entity_poly.entity_id
_entity_poly.type
_entity_poly.pdbx_seq_one_letter_code
_entity_poly.pdbx_strand_id
1 'polypeptide(L)'
;ITPAVTPSVTPPGTPPVTPTRTPSSTPPVTPTVTPTRTPSETPPAQGFAIDVYGRGSTTSAACNASGVPTVYVALEVFQTDYNSGGFASIVGVTLYENINLTSTVADAYASDTYAFNVHSLSAGTVGSFILGC
;
A
#
# COMPACT_ATOMS: atom_id res chain seq x y z
N ILE A 1 -72.71 -5.31 -93.91
CA ILE A 1 -72.40 -4.33 -92.89
C ILE A 1 -71.71 -5.09 -91.72
N THR A 2 -70.38 -4.91 -91.61
CA THR A 2 -69.57 -5.57 -90.58
C THR A 2 -69.47 -4.62 -89.38
N PRO A 3 -69.76 -5.03 -88.14
CA PRO A 3 -69.56 -4.15 -86.98
C PRO A 3 -68.06 -3.99 -86.64
N ALA A 4 -67.68 -2.75 -86.38
CA ALA A 4 -66.38 -2.41 -85.98
C ALA A 4 -66.12 -2.86 -84.55
N VAL A 5 -64.98 -3.55 -84.32
CA VAL A 5 -64.56 -3.97 -82.98
C VAL A 5 -63.76 -2.82 -82.36
N THR A 6 -64.22 -2.35 -81.24
CA THR A 6 -63.50 -1.31 -80.47
C THR A 6 -62.36 -1.94 -79.67
N PRO A 7 -61.13 -1.47 -79.74
CA PRO A 7 -60.06 -1.99 -78.97
C PRO A 7 -60.25 -1.59 -77.50
N SER A 8 -60.18 -2.58 -76.59
CA SER A 8 -60.15 -2.35 -75.12
C SER A 8 -58.72 -1.95 -74.70
N VAL A 9 -58.59 -0.76 -74.18
CA VAL A 9 -57.31 -0.27 -73.59
C VAL A 9 -57.29 -0.69 -72.14
N THR A 10 -56.37 -1.61 -71.83
CA THR A 10 -56.10 -1.97 -70.47
C THR A 10 -55.27 -0.85 -69.80
N PRO A 11 -55.61 -0.31 -68.61
CA PRO A 11 -54.84 0.73 -67.96
C PRO A 11 -53.55 0.20 -67.51
N PRO A 12 -52.44 1.00 -67.51
CA PRO A 12 -51.15 0.59 -67.06
C PRO A 12 -51.17 0.30 -65.54
N GLY A 13 -50.62 -0.86 -65.17
CA GLY A 13 -50.49 -1.26 -63.77
C GLY A 13 -49.74 -0.27 -62.91
N THR A 14 -50.21 -0.09 -61.69
CA THR A 14 -49.59 0.76 -60.70
C THR A 14 -48.13 0.31 -60.46
N PRO A 15 -47.09 1.20 -60.46
CA PRO A 15 -45.70 0.83 -60.23
C PRO A 15 -45.57 0.27 -58.83
N PRO A 16 -44.68 -0.75 -58.60
CA PRO A 16 -44.43 -1.30 -57.29
C PRO A 16 -43.78 -0.26 -56.39
N VAL A 17 -44.40 0.02 -55.24
CA VAL A 17 -43.79 0.86 -54.19
C VAL A 17 -42.65 0.09 -53.52
N THR A 18 -41.43 0.53 -53.76
CA THR A 18 -40.25 0.01 -53.06
C THR A 18 -40.35 0.44 -51.60
N PRO A 19 -40.29 -0.47 -50.60
CA PRO A 19 -40.27 -0.05 -49.20
C PRO A 19 -38.99 0.69 -48.90
N THR A 20 -39.11 1.96 -48.53
CA THR A 20 -37.99 2.77 -48.04
C THR A 20 -37.59 2.21 -46.69
N ARG A 21 -36.43 1.61 -46.61
CA ARG A 21 -35.79 1.23 -45.32
C ARG A 21 -35.53 2.48 -44.51
N THR A 22 -36.22 2.61 -43.40
CA THR A 22 -35.90 3.61 -42.39
C THR A 22 -34.52 3.28 -41.80
N PRO A 23 -33.54 4.17 -41.82
CA PRO A 23 -32.27 3.91 -41.16
C PRO A 23 -32.53 3.76 -39.66
N SER A 24 -32.17 2.60 -39.12
CA SER A 24 -32.15 2.40 -37.66
C SER A 24 -31.00 3.21 -37.11
N SER A 25 -31.30 4.33 -36.49
CA SER A 25 -30.32 5.08 -35.71
C SER A 25 -30.08 4.33 -34.41
N THR A 26 -29.12 3.40 -34.41
CA THR A 26 -28.57 2.89 -33.15
C THR A 26 -27.83 4.04 -32.51
N PRO A 27 -28.21 4.49 -31.31
CA PRO A 27 -27.49 5.54 -30.63
C PRO A 27 -26.03 5.10 -30.41
N PRO A 28 -25.04 5.99 -30.58
CA PRO A 28 -23.65 5.66 -30.30
C PRO A 28 -23.55 5.24 -28.85
N VAL A 29 -23.08 4.01 -28.60
CA VAL A 29 -22.69 3.57 -27.25
C VAL A 29 -21.50 4.40 -26.82
N THR A 30 -21.74 5.33 -25.92
CA THR A 30 -20.67 6.06 -25.24
C THR A 30 -19.82 5.03 -24.48
N PRO A 31 -18.51 4.92 -24.75
CA PRO A 31 -17.69 4.01 -23.97
C PRO A 31 -17.75 4.43 -22.50
N THR A 32 -18.23 3.52 -21.65
CA THR A 32 -18.16 3.72 -20.21
C THR A 32 -16.71 3.60 -19.81
N VAL A 33 -16.06 4.73 -19.56
CA VAL A 33 -14.72 4.75 -18.94
C VAL A 33 -14.87 4.16 -17.54
N THR A 34 -14.41 2.91 -17.37
CA THR A 34 -14.26 2.31 -16.06
C THR A 34 -13.22 3.15 -15.32
N PRO A 35 -13.55 3.75 -14.16
CA PRO A 35 -12.56 4.50 -13.41
C PRO A 35 -11.42 3.54 -13.05
N THR A 36 -10.23 3.80 -13.59
CA THR A 36 -9.00 3.13 -13.14
C THR A 36 -8.83 3.49 -11.67
N ARG A 37 -8.93 2.51 -10.80
CA ARG A 37 -8.60 2.70 -9.39
C ARG A 37 -7.16 3.19 -9.34
N THR A 38 -6.97 4.42 -8.90
CA THR A 38 -5.65 4.89 -8.48
C THR A 38 -5.14 3.91 -7.42
N PRO A 39 -3.93 3.35 -7.56
CA PRO A 39 -3.38 2.51 -6.52
C PRO A 39 -3.44 3.30 -5.20
N SER A 40 -4.04 2.69 -4.18
CA SER A 40 -4.03 3.23 -2.83
C SER A 40 -2.56 3.25 -2.42
N GLU A 41 -1.96 4.43 -2.34
CA GLU A 41 -0.64 4.57 -1.76
C GLU A 41 -0.75 4.08 -0.32
N THR A 42 -0.06 2.99 0.00
CA THR A 42 0.11 2.56 1.39
C THR A 42 0.77 3.72 2.11
N PRO A 43 0.18 4.25 3.19
CA PRO A 43 0.82 5.30 3.95
C PRO A 43 2.26 4.90 4.26
N PRO A 44 3.24 5.81 4.19
CA PRO A 44 4.60 5.48 4.54
C PRO A 44 4.64 4.91 5.95
N ALA A 45 5.43 3.85 6.15
CA ALA A 45 5.61 3.26 7.46
C ALA A 45 6.06 4.35 8.43
N GLN A 46 5.31 4.55 9.52
CA GLN A 46 5.60 5.56 10.52
C GLN A 46 6.23 4.89 11.74
N GLY A 47 7.40 5.38 12.12
CA GLY A 47 8.08 4.95 13.33
C GLY A 47 7.52 5.63 14.57
N PHE A 48 7.65 4.94 15.70
CA PHE A 48 7.40 5.49 17.02
C PHE A 48 8.72 5.56 17.79
N ALA A 49 8.97 6.69 18.41
CA ALA A 49 10.19 6.93 19.18
C ALA A 49 10.18 6.14 20.49
N ILE A 50 11.25 5.43 20.74
CA ILE A 50 11.55 4.81 22.04
C ILE A 50 12.95 5.22 22.49
N ASP A 51 13.15 5.31 23.78
CA ASP A 51 14.43 5.64 24.34
C ASP A 51 15.16 4.35 24.78
N VAL A 52 16.44 4.27 24.45
CA VAL A 52 17.33 3.26 25.00
C VAL A 52 18.29 3.92 25.98
N TYR A 53 18.81 3.17 26.95
CA TYR A 53 19.75 3.73 27.91
C TYR A 53 21.08 4.09 27.26
N GLY A 54 21.60 3.20 26.43
CA GLY A 54 22.82 3.45 25.67
C GLY A 54 22.97 2.55 24.47
N ARG A 55 23.85 2.95 23.57
CA ARG A 55 24.20 2.17 22.36
C ARG A 55 25.71 2.20 22.17
N GLY A 56 26.25 1.18 21.54
CA GLY A 56 27.68 1.15 21.24
C GLY A 56 28.12 -0.10 20.50
N SER A 57 29.39 -0.11 20.13
CA SER A 57 30.03 -1.24 19.45
C SER A 57 30.41 -2.39 20.40
N THR A 58 30.38 -2.16 21.72
CA THR A 58 30.63 -3.15 22.74
C THR A 58 29.57 -3.08 23.84
N THR A 59 29.43 -4.16 24.62
CA THR A 59 28.53 -4.20 25.77
C THR A 59 28.87 -3.11 26.80
N SER A 60 30.17 -2.91 27.10
CA SER A 60 30.61 -1.86 28.01
C SER A 60 30.28 -0.46 27.48
N ALA A 61 30.40 -0.24 26.17
CA ALA A 61 30.05 1.05 25.58
C ALA A 61 28.55 1.30 25.69
N ALA A 62 27.71 0.29 25.47
CA ALA A 62 26.26 0.41 25.62
C ALA A 62 25.84 0.66 27.08
N CYS A 63 26.54 0.02 28.07
CA CYS A 63 26.28 0.23 29.48
C CYS A 63 26.71 1.61 29.99
N ASN A 64 27.85 2.11 29.50
CA ASN A 64 28.46 3.36 30.00
C ASN A 64 28.15 4.58 29.14
N ALA A 65 27.28 4.44 28.15
CA ALA A 65 26.89 5.56 27.32
C ALA A 65 26.20 6.65 28.16
N SER A 66 26.61 7.89 27.93
CA SER A 66 25.97 9.04 28.56
C SER A 66 24.86 9.56 27.65
N GLY A 67 23.64 9.59 28.17
CA GLY A 67 22.47 10.08 27.44
C GLY A 67 21.45 8.97 27.17
N VAL A 68 20.31 9.37 26.70
CA VAL A 68 19.21 8.46 26.34
C VAL A 68 18.96 8.61 24.85
N PRO A 69 19.68 7.85 24.01
CA PRO A 69 19.48 7.95 22.56
C PRO A 69 18.10 7.46 22.17
N THR A 70 17.42 8.25 21.37
CA THR A 70 16.13 7.88 20.79
C THR A 70 16.34 7.00 19.56
N VAL A 71 15.60 5.92 19.50
CA VAL A 71 15.49 5.06 18.32
C VAL A 71 14.01 4.91 17.94
N TYR A 72 13.75 4.33 16.78
CA TYR A 72 12.39 4.19 16.29
C TYR A 72 12.05 2.74 16.00
N VAL A 73 10.83 2.35 16.29
CA VAL A 73 10.23 1.06 15.92
C VAL A 73 8.97 1.30 15.12
N ALA A 74 8.49 0.28 14.39
CA ALA A 74 7.20 0.39 13.73
C ALA A 74 6.10 0.67 14.77
N LEU A 75 5.14 1.52 14.42
CA LEU A 75 4.07 1.94 15.33
C LEU A 75 3.29 0.75 15.90
N GLU A 76 3.03 -0.26 15.09
CA GLU A 76 2.34 -1.48 15.52
C GLU A 76 3.13 -2.23 16.60
N VAL A 77 4.47 -2.33 16.44
CA VAL A 77 5.36 -2.97 17.43
C VAL A 77 5.35 -2.21 18.75
N PHE A 78 5.37 -0.89 18.69
CA PHE A 78 5.25 -0.06 19.89
C PHE A 78 3.95 -0.35 20.62
N GLN A 79 2.83 -0.38 19.91
CA GLN A 79 1.51 -0.54 20.50
C GLN A 79 1.26 -1.92 21.09
N THR A 80 1.74 -2.98 20.41
CA THR A 80 1.50 -4.37 20.83
C THR A 80 2.53 -4.88 21.81
N ASP A 81 3.80 -4.63 21.54
CA ASP A 81 4.90 -5.30 22.22
C ASP A 81 5.61 -4.38 23.22
N TYR A 82 6.13 -3.25 22.76
CA TYR A 82 6.92 -2.37 23.62
C TYR A 82 6.12 -1.78 24.77
N ASN A 83 4.91 -1.33 24.50
CA ASN A 83 4.05 -0.73 25.53
C ASN A 83 3.62 -1.73 26.62
N SER A 84 3.62 -3.03 26.32
CA SER A 84 3.24 -4.08 27.27
C SER A 84 4.41 -4.69 28.04
N GLY A 85 5.61 -4.74 27.46
CA GLY A 85 6.75 -5.44 28.03
C GLY A 85 8.10 -4.72 27.91
N GLY A 86 8.12 -3.49 27.42
CA GLY A 86 9.33 -2.70 27.28
C GLY A 86 10.31 -3.28 26.26
N PHE A 87 11.59 -3.04 26.45
CA PHE A 87 12.63 -3.44 25.53
C PHE A 87 12.76 -4.97 25.36
N ALA A 88 12.53 -5.73 26.42
CA ALA A 88 12.62 -7.18 26.40
C ALA A 88 11.57 -7.85 25.49
N SER A 89 10.43 -7.19 25.26
CA SER A 89 9.35 -7.72 24.42
C SER A 89 9.57 -7.48 22.93
N ILE A 90 10.55 -6.67 22.55
CA ILE A 90 10.87 -6.37 21.15
C ILE A 90 12.07 -7.15 20.61
N VAL A 91 12.45 -8.26 21.23
CA VAL A 91 13.46 -9.18 20.69
C VAL A 91 12.99 -9.69 19.31
N GLY A 92 13.87 -9.61 18.33
CA GLY A 92 13.56 -9.93 16.93
C GLY A 92 13.03 -8.73 16.11
N VAL A 93 12.81 -7.58 16.74
CA VAL A 93 12.35 -6.37 16.06
C VAL A 93 13.54 -5.53 15.61
N THR A 94 13.41 -4.85 14.49
CA THR A 94 14.41 -3.93 13.97
C THR A 94 14.22 -2.52 14.53
N LEU A 95 15.31 -1.93 15.02
CA LEU A 95 15.40 -0.55 15.45
C LEU A 95 15.91 0.34 14.32
N TYR A 96 15.42 1.55 14.25
CA TYR A 96 15.74 2.52 13.21
C TYR A 96 16.27 3.83 13.80
N GLU A 97 17.10 4.51 13.03
CA GLU A 97 17.66 5.83 13.37
C GLU A 97 16.68 6.98 13.11
N ASN A 98 15.62 6.73 12.36
CA ASN A 98 14.68 7.77 11.94
C ASN A 98 13.21 7.30 11.93
N ILE A 99 12.31 8.27 12.05
CA ILE A 99 10.86 8.06 12.10
C ILE A 99 10.29 7.42 10.82
N ASN A 100 10.97 7.57 9.69
CA ASN A 100 10.53 7.00 8.42
C ASN A 100 10.94 5.53 8.24
N LEU A 101 11.63 4.94 9.22
CA LEU A 101 12.07 3.53 9.23
C LEU A 101 12.94 3.15 8.02
N THR A 102 13.78 4.08 7.55
CA THR A 102 14.62 3.88 6.35
C THR A 102 16.07 3.56 6.66
N SER A 103 16.54 3.80 7.87
CA SER A 103 17.93 3.56 8.30
C SER A 103 17.93 2.77 9.59
N THR A 104 18.49 1.57 9.56
CA THR A 104 18.59 0.72 10.74
C THR A 104 19.71 1.18 11.67
N VAL A 105 19.58 0.92 12.96
CA VAL A 105 20.63 1.20 13.94
C VAL A 105 21.88 0.39 13.61
N ALA A 106 23.01 1.08 13.50
CA ALA A 106 24.29 0.48 13.11
C ALA A 106 25.10 -0.08 14.28
N ASP A 107 24.78 0.29 15.51
CA ASP A 107 25.47 -0.19 16.71
C ASP A 107 25.28 -1.71 16.89
N ALA A 108 26.24 -2.35 17.52
CA ALA A 108 26.18 -3.79 17.77
C ALA A 108 25.45 -4.16 19.06
N TYR A 109 25.24 -3.20 19.96
CA TYR A 109 24.62 -3.41 21.27
C TYR A 109 23.77 -2.23 21.69
N ALA A 110 22.68 -2.53 22.39
CA ALA A 110 21.84 -1.53 23.05
C ALA A 110 21.47 -2.01 24.47
N SER A 111 21.40 -1.08 25.40
CA SER A 111 20.90 -1.34 26.76
C SER A 111 19.51 -0.73 26.95
N ASP A 112 18.65 -1.43 27.67
CA ASP A 112 17.32 -0.92 27.99
C ASP A 112 17.37 0.15 29.08
N THR A 113 16.37 1.02 29.11
CA THR A 113 16.30 2.13 30.07
C THR A 113 15.86 1.73 31.46
N TYR A 114 15.25 0.56 31.63
CA TYR A 114 14.63 0.19 32.91
C TYR A 114 15.40 -0.86 33.69
N ALA A 115 15.92 -1.86 32.99
CA ALA A 115 16.58 -2.98 33.61
C ALA A 115 18.10 -2.99 33.39
N PHE A 116 18.61 -2.04 32.62
CA PHE A 116 20.03 -1.95 32.23
C PHE A 116 20.55 -3.24 31.59
N ASN A 117 19.68 -3.95 30.91
CA ASN A 117 20.03 -5.18 30.22
C ASN A 117 20.59 -4.87 28.85
N VAL A 118 21.68 -5.52 28.48
CA VAL A 118 22.30 -5.35 27.18
C VAL A 118 21.82 -6.41 26.23
N HIS A 119 21.35 -5.95 25.07
CA HIS A 119 20.94 -6.79 23.96
C HIS A 119 21.90 -6.60 22.78
N SER A 120 22.17 -7.67 22.05
CA SER A 120 22.89 -7.59 20.78
C SER A 120 21.99 -6.96 19.71
N LEU A 121 22.61 -6.24 18.76
CA LEU A 121 21.94 -5.75 17.57
C LEU A 121 22.62 -6.38 16.34
N SER A 122 21.83 -6.99 15.48
CA SER A 122 22.29 -7.51 14.19
C SER A 122 21.55 -6.79 13.08
N ALA A 123 22.26 -5.91 12.35
CA ALA A 123 21.64 -5.00 11.38
C ALA A 123 20.41 -4.25 11.96
N GLY A 124 20.55 -3.77 13.18
CA GLY A 124 19.48 -3.10 13.92
C GLY A 124 18.47 -4.02 14.60
N THR A 125 18.46 -5.31 14.30
CA THR A 125 17.49 -6.25 14.91
C THR A 125 17.93 -6.61 16.34
N VAL A 126 17.02 -6.44 17.29
CA VAL A 126 17.24 -6.71 18.71
C VAL A 126 17.40 -8.21 18.95
N GLY A 127 18.54 -8.61 19.45
CA GLY A 127 18.81 -9.97 19.89
C GLY A 127 18.33 -10.22 21.32
N SER A 128 18.55 -11.45 21.81
CA SER A 128 18.29 -11.81 23.18
C SER A 128 19.18 -11.04 24.14
N PHE A 129 18.73 -10.94 25.40
CA PHE A 129 19.53 -10.42 26.50
C PHE A 129 20.88 -11.14 26.63
N ILE A 130 21.94 -10.38 26.82
CA ILE A 130 23.32 -10.89 26.99
C ILE A 130 23.76 -10.81 28.43
N LEU A 131 23.68 -9.61 29.00
CA LEU A 131 24.14 -9.35 30.39
C LEU A 131 23.47 -8.09 30.94
N GLY A 132 23.45 -7.98 32.25
CA GLY A 132 23.11 -6.74 32.95
C GLY A 132 24.28 -5.77 33.01
N CYS A 133 24.01 -4.49 32.97
CA CYS A 133 24.97 -3.45 33.32
C CYS A 133 25.13 -3.37 34.83
#